data_f3bb7e6887a18af9582c118213de2602
#
_entry.id   f3bb7e6887a18af9582c118213de2602
#
_cell.length_a   1.000
_cell.length_b   1.000
_cell.length_c   1.000
_cell.angle_alpha   90.00
_cell.angle_beta   90.00
_cell.angle_gamma   90.00
#
_symmetry.space_group_name_H-M   'P 1'
#
loop_
_entity.id
_entity.type
_entity.pdbx_description
1 polymer ?
#
loop_
_entity_poly.entity_id
_entity_poly.type
_entity_poly.pdbx_seq_one_letter_code
_entity_poly.pdbx_strand_id
1 'polypeptide(L)'
;MVFPLYVDSLPVELLAFLEKVQRSPPKNKPRLSVLINCGFLEPGQNDVAVDILRLFAKTVGFPMGAVMKLGSGEAILRSPFRSRAEKAIGRLAAAVQQGKEEEIATAMPLPRFLFIQAGNRYWKTYGKENGVSYEEMCRMDIEGP
;
A
#
# COMPACT_ATOMS: atom_id res chain seq x y z
N MET A 1 5.74 6.13 -8.49
CA MET A 1 4.54 5.27 -8.57
C MET A 1 3.84 5.28 -7.24
N VAL A 2 2.49 5.33 -7.23
CA VAL A 2 1.66 5.28 -6.00
C VAL A 2 0.53 4.30 -6.27
N PHE A 3 0.39 3.27 -5.43
CA PHE A 3 -0.64 2.22 -5.62
C PHE A 3 -0.89 1.45 -4.31
N PRO A 4 -2.06 0.83 -4.14
CA PRO A 4 -2.34 -0.09 -3.06
C PRO A 4 -1.80 -1.50 -3.36
N LEU A 5 -1.49 -2.25 -2.30
CA LEU A 5 -1.21 -3.67 -2.38
C LEU A 5 -2.51 -4.44 -2.65
N TYR A 6 -2.52 -5.28 -3.68
CA TYR A 6 -3.62 -6.20 -3.96
C TYR A 6 -3.12 -7.64 -3.98
N VAL A 7 -3.77 -8.50 -3.19
CA VAL A 7 -3.46 -9.93 -3.11
C VAL A 7 -1.94 -10.16 -2.98
N ASP A 8 -1.32 -9.44 -2.03
CA ASP A 8 0.13 -9.45 -1.73
C ASP A 8 1.03 -9.13 -2.94
N SER A 9 0.52 -8.46 -3.96
CA SER A 9 1.23 -8.15 -5.19
C SER A 9 0.86 -6.76 -5.75
N LEU A 10 1.36 -6.48 -6.95
CA LEU A 10 1.05 -5.27 -7.71
C LEU A 10 -0.33 -5.38 -8.36
N PRO A 11 -1.08 -4.27 -8.51
CA PRO A 11 -2.30 -4.24 -9.31
C PRO A 11 -2.06 -4.73 -10.74
N VAL A 12 -3.03 -5.43 -11.33
CA VAL A 12 -2.93 -6.03 -12.67
C VAL A 12 -2.60 -4.98 -13.73
N GLU A 13 -3.22 -3.81 -13.66
CA GLU A 13 -2.97 -2.70 -14.58
C GLU A 13 -1.53 -2.19 -14.48
N LEU A 14 -0.97 -2.17 -13.27
CA LEU A 14 0.42 -1.79 -13.07
C LEU A 14 1.36 -2.84 -13.65
N LEU A 15 1.09 -4.14 -13.45
CA LEU A 15 1.86 -5.22 -14.07
C LEU A 15 1.85 -5.12 -15.59
N ALA A 16 0.68 -4.90 -16.20
CA ALA A 16 0.55 -4.73 -17.65
C ALA A 16 1.32 -3.48 -18.15
N PHE A 17 1.33 -2.40 -17.39
CA PHE A 17 2.15 -1.22 -17.69
C PHE A 17 3.64 -1.54 -17.63
N LEU A 18 4.11 -2.22 -16.58
CA LEU A 18 5.52 -2.60 -16.42
C LEU A 18 5.99 -3.51 -17.57
N GLU A 19 5.16 -4.48 -17.99
CA GLU A 19 5.46 -5.30 -19.17
C GLU A 19 5.67 -4.47 -20.44
N LYS A 20 4.80 -3.49 -20.70
CA LYS A 20 4.94 -2.61 -21.87
C LYS A 20 6.25 -1.83 -21.80
N VAL A 21 6.59 -1.28 -20.63
CA VAL A 21 7.87 -0.58 -20.43
C VAL A 21 9.05 -1.51 -20.62
N GLN A 22 8.97 -2.76 -20.17
CA GLN A 22 10.04 -3.74 -20.32
C GLN A 22 10.26 -4.12 -21.80
N ARG A 23 9.16 -4.27 -22.56
CA ARG A 23 9.23 -4.58 -24.01
C ARG A 23 9.78 -3.40 -24.84
N SER A 24 9.54 -2.17 -24.40
CA SER A 24 9.99 -0.96 -25.10
C SER A 24 10.48 0.08 -24.08
N PRO A 25 11.67 -0.12 -23.49
CA PRO A 25 12.18 0.77 -22.46
C PRO A 25 12.44 2.18 -23.02
N PRO A 26 12.07 3.25 -22.29
CA PRO A 26 12.35 4.61 -22.73
C PRO A 26 13.86 4.87 -22.79
N LYS A 27 14.29 5.73 -23.71
CA LYS A 27 15.70 6.14 -23.83
C LYS A 27 16.21 6.79 -22.55
N ASN A 28 15.40 7.68 -21.97
CA ASN A 28 15.68 8.26 -20.68
C ASN A 28 15.35 7.26 -19.56
N LYS A 29 16.22 7.13 -18.60
CA LYS A 29 16.08 6.20 -17.46
C LYS A 29 15.60 6.99 -16.23
N PRO A 30 14.27 7.14 -16.03
CA PRO A 30 13.76 7.87 -14.88
C PRO A 30 14.08 7.12 -13.60
N ARG A 31 14.29 7.87 -12.52
CA ARG A 31 14.41 7.30 -11.18
C ARG A 31 13.04 6.80 -10.70
N LEU A 32 12.98 5.54 -10.27
CA LEU A 32 11.76 4.91 -9.80
C LEU A 32 11.59 5.09 -8.30
N SER A 33 10.67 5.97 -7.90
CA SER A 33 10.25 6.10 -6.50
C SER A 33 8.84 5.53 -6.30
N VAL A 34 8.59 4.95 -5.12
CA VAL A 34 7.39 4.14 -4.85
C VAL A 34 6.74 4.57 -3.55
N LEU A 35 5.41 4.72 -3.55
CA LEU A 35 4.57 4.70 -2.37
C LEU A 35 3.59 3.53 -2.52
N ILE A 36 3.63 2.61 -1.59
CA ILE A 36 2.71 1.48 -1.53
C ILE A 36 2.04 1.40 -0.17
N ASN A 37 0.74 1.13 -0.16
CA ASN A 37 -0.02 0.96 1.07
C ASN A 37 -0.76 -0.37 1.10
N CYS A 38 -0.92 -0.93 2.29
CA CYS A 38 -1.74 -2.12 2.55
C CYS A 38 -2.68 -1.89 3.73
N GLY A 39 -3.75 -2.67 3.80
CA GLY A 39 -4.71 -2.66 4.91
C GLY A 39 -4.19 -3.32 6.19
N PHE A 40 -3.09 -4.07 6.11
CA PHE A 40 -2.46 -4.72 7.26
C PHE A 40 -1.76 -3.71 8.18
N LEU A 41 -1.63 -4.06 9.46
CA LEU A 41 -0.89 -3.22 10.40
C LEU A 41 0.60 -3.14 10.03
N GLU A 42 1.17 -4.24 9.57
CA GLU A 42 2.58 -4.41 9.32
C GLU A 42 2.98 -3.88 7.92
N PRO A 43 3.82 -2.83 7.82
CA PRO A 43 4.28 -2.32 6.53
C PRO A 43 5.07 -3.34 5.69
N GLY A 44 5.66 -4.36 6.34
CA GLY A 44 6.41 -5.44 5.68
C GLY A 44 5.57 -6.29 4.73
N GLN A 45 4.24 -6.27 4.83
CA GLN A 45 3.37 -6.92 3.84
C GLN A 45 3.57 -6.38 2.41
N ASN A 46 4.13 -5.18 2.29
CA ASN A 46 4.44 -4.57 1.00
C ASN A 46 5.78 -5.05 0.40
N ASP A 47 6.59 -5.83 1.11
CA ASP A 47 7.99 -6.12 0.72
C ASP A 47 8.07 -6.87 -0.61
N VAL A 48 7.24 -7.89 -0.82
CA VAL A 48 7.21 -8.65 -2.08
C VAL A 48 6.92 -7.75 -3.29
N ALA A 49 5.94 -6.86 -3.17
CA ALA A 49 5.61 -5.92 -4.24
C ALA A 49 6.75 -4.92 -4.52
N VAL A 50 7.45 -4.48 -3.47
CA VAL A 50 8.65 -3.62 -3.60
C VAL A 50 9.78 -4.39 -4.31
N ASP A 51 10.00 -5.65 -3.98
CA ASP A 51 11.04 -6.48 -4.59
C ASP A 51 10.77 -6.76 -6.08
N ILE A 52 9.49 -6.95 -6.46
CA ILE A 52 9.09 -7.02 -7.87
C ILE A 52 9.50 -5.74 -8.60
N LEU A 53 9.25 -4.56 -8.01
CA LEU A 53 9.63 -3.28 -8.62
C LEU A 53 11.15 -3.06 -8.66
N ARG A 54 11.90 -3.51 -7.66
CA ARG A 54 13.36 -3.49 -7.67
C ARG A 54 13.93 -4.38 -8.79
N LEU A 55 13.37 -5.59 -8.95
CA LEU A 55 13.75 -6.49 -10.04
C LEU A 55 13.43 -5.86 -11.40
N PHE A 56 12.24 -5.33 -11.57
CA PHE A 56 11.85 -4.59 -12.76
C PHE A 56 12.83 -3.45 -13.08
N ALA A 57 13.09 -2.57 -12.09
CA ALA A 57 14.00 -1.44 -12.25
C ALA A 57 15.39 -1.90 -12.69
N LYS A 58 15.92 -2.95 -12.07
CA LYS A 58 17.20 -3.56 -12.46
C LYS A 58 17.17 -4.08 -13.90
N THR A 59 16.09 -4.76 -14.30
CA THR A 59 15.95 -5.35 -15.65
C THR A 59 15.92 -4.27 -16.74
N VAL A 60 15.20 -3.17 -16.52
CA VAL A 60 15.08 -2.08 -17.52
C VAL A 60 16.17 -1.01 -17.38
N GLY A 61 17.02 -1.10 -16.34
CA GLY A 61 18.11 -0.17 -16.07
C GLY A 61 17.62 1.16 -15.48
N PHE A 62 16.54 1.16 -14.72
CA PHE A 62 16.09 2.35 -14.00
C PHE A 62 16.78 2.44 -12.62
N PRO A 63 17.32 3.60 -12.24
CA PRO A 63 17.81 3.79 -10.88
C PRO A 63 16.63 3.78 -9.90
N MET A 64 16.79 3.08 -8.77
CA MET A 64 15.81 3.17 -7.68
C MET A 64 15.93 4.52 -6.97
N GLY A 65 14.80 4.99 -6.50
CA GLY A 65 14.67 6.17 -5.66
C GLY A 65 14.09 5.81 -4.29
N ALA A 66 13.36 6.75 -3.70
CA ALA A 66 12.77 6.54 -2.39
C ALA A 66 11.57 5.57 -2.47
N VAL A 67 11.48 4.70 -1.48
CA VAL A 67 10.39 3.72 -1.30
C VAL A 67 9.70 4.00 0.02
N MET A 68 8.38 4.16 0.00
CA MET A 68 7.55 4.28 1.20
C MET A 68 6.56 3.13 1.28
N LYS A 69 6.60 2.41 2.40
CA LYS A 69 5.68 1.33 2.77
C LYS A 69 4.74 1.82 3.88
N LEU A 70 3.46 1.93 3.58
CA LEU A 70 2.43 2.36 4.51
C LEU A 70 1.58 1.16 4.93
N GLY A 71 1.64 0.79 6.19
CA GLY A 71 0.70 -0.13 6.82
C GLY A 71 -0.51 0.61 7.39
N SER A 72 -1.53 -0.14 7.78
CA SER A 72 -2.81 0.39 8.29
C SER A 72 -3.61 1.22 7.28
N GLY A 73 -3.22 1.24 6.02
CA GLY A 73 -3.91 1.81 4.86
C GLY A 73 -4.81 3.00 5.16
N GLU A 74 -6.08 2.89 4.80
CA GLU A 74 -7.10 3.92 5.03
C GLU A 74 -7.34 4.22 6.52
N ALA A 75 -7.19 3.22 7.40
CA ALA A 75 -7.47 3.37 8.82
C ALA A 75 -6.60 4.43 9.49
N ILE A 76 -5.32 4.54 9.11
CA ILE A 76 -4.42 5.54 9.70
C ILE A 76 -4.88 6.97 9.39
N LEU A 77 -5.44 7.22 8.21
CA LEU A 77 -5.88 8.54 7.77
C LEU A 77 -7.13 9.03 8.51
N ARG A 78 -7.97 8.09 8.99
CA ARG A 78 -9.18 8.36 9.79
C ARG A 78 -8.95 8.26 11.29
N SER A 79 -7.70 8.13 11.72
CA SER A 79 -7.30 7.96 13.11
C SER A 79 -6.54 9.18 13.66
N PRO A 80 -6.37 9.31 14.98
CA PRO A 80 -5.48 10.30 15.57
C PRO A 80 -4.01 10.22 15.12
N PHE A 81 -3.63 9.12 14.46
CA PHE A 81 -2.27 8.89 13.97
C PHE A 81 -2.02 9.39 12.55
N ARG A 82 -2.99 10.08 11.94
CA ARG A 82 -2.89 10.64 10.58
C ARG A 82 -1.59 11.43 10.36
N SER A 83 -1.17 12.22 11.35
CA SER A 83 0.06 13.03 11.26
C SER A 83 1.33 12.19 11.01
N ARG A 84 1.34 10.90 11.39
CA ARG A 84 2.47 10.00 11.10
C ARG A 84 2.56 9.70 9.60
N ALA A 85 1.42 9.42 8.97
CA ALA A 85 1.38 9.21 7.52
C ALA A 85 1.77 10.49 6.76
N GLU A 86 1.25 11.64 7.18
CA GLU A 86 1.57 12.94 6.57
C GLU A 86 3.08 13.26 6.67
N LYS A 87 3.71 13.05 7.83
CA LYS A 87 5.15 13.22 8.00
C LYS A 87 5.96 12.27 7.12
N ALA A 88 5.53 11.00 7.00
CA ALA A 88 6.20 10.03 6.15
C ALA A 88 6.09 10.39 4.66
N ILE A 89 4.92 10.87 4.22
CA ILE A 89 4.70 11.38 2.86
C ILE A 89 5.59 12.60 2.60
N GLY A 90 5.71 13.52 3.56
CA GLY A 90 6.60 14.68 3.46
C GLY A 90 8.08 14.27 3.29
N ARG A 91 8.53 13.24 4.04
CA ARG A 91 9.88 12.67 3.87
C ARG A 91 10.06 12.04 2.49
N LEU A 92 9.08 11.28 2.02
CA LEU A 92 9.10 10.71 0.67
C LEU A 92 9.24 11.81 -0.39
N ALA A 93 8.41 12.86 -0.29
CA ALA A 93 8.45 13.99 -1.23
C ALA A 93 9.83 14.67 -1.24
N ALA A 94 10.41 14.92 -0.07
CA ALA A 94 11.75 15.50 0.05
C ALA A 94 12.84 14.58 -0.54
N ALA A 95 12.77 13.28 -0.29
CA ALA A 95 13.70 12.31 -0.86
C ALA A 95 13.60 12.23 -2.39
N VAL A 96 12.38 12.27 -2.94
CA VAL A 96 12.14 12.30 -4.39
C VAL A 96 12.74 13.56 -5.02
N GLN A 97 12.50 14.74 -4.42
CA GLN A 97 13.06 16.01 -4.92
C GLN A 97 14.60 16.02 -4.90
N GLN A 98 15.19 15.39 -3.89
CA GLN A 98 16.65 15.31 -3.75
C GLN A 98 17.27 14.16 -4.56
N GLY A 99 16.47 13.35 -5.25
CA GLY A 99 16.94 12.17 -5.96
C GLY A 99 17.57 11.10 -5.07
N LYS A 100 17.20 11.06 -3.79
CA LYS A 100 17.76 10.11 -2.82
C LYS A 100 17.09 8.75 -2.92
N GLU A 101 17.89 7.71 -2.65
CA GLU A 101 17.38 6.38 -2.34
C GLU A 101 17.19 6.28 -0.82
N GLU A 102 15.95 6.13 -0.39
CA GLU A 102 15.58 6.07 1.03
C GLU A 102 14.41 5.09 1.19
N GLU A 103 14.45 4.25 2.21
CA GLU A 103 13.32 3.39 2.58
C GLU A 103 12.61 3.94 3.81
N ILE A 104 11.31 4.19 3.68
CA ILE A 104 10.45 4.76 4.70
C ILE A 104 9.34 3.75 4.99
N ALA A 105 9.17 3.37 6.26
CA ALA A 105 8.07 2.52 6.69
C ALA A 105 7.29 3.21 7.80
N THR A 106 5.96 3.17 7.72
CA THR A 106 5.09 3.71 8.78
C THR A 106 3.77 2.98 8.84
N ALA A 107 3.16 2.96 10.02
CA ALA A 107 1.85 2.39 10.31
C ALA A 107 1.26 3.01 11.58
N MET A 108 0.06 2.59 11.94
CA MET A 108 -0.52 2.93 13.25
C MET A 108 0.32 2.29 14.38
N PRO A 109 0.70 3.05 15.42
CA PRO A 109 1.50 2.54 16.54
C PRO A 109 0.60 1.81 17.57
N LEU A 110 -0.13 0.81 17.10
CA LEU A 110 -1.05 0.03 17.93
C LEU A 110 -0.56 -1.42 18.05
N PRO A 111 -0.74 -2.04 19.21
CA PRO A 111 -0.65 -3.49 19.33
C PRO A 111 -1.65 -4.18 18.38
N ARG A 112 -1.26 -5.31 17.81
CA ARG A 112 -2.06 -6.04 16.82
C ARG A 112 -3.48 -6.34 17.29
N PHE A 113 -3.64 -6.74 18.56
CA PHE A 113 -4.96 -7.06 19.11
C PHE A 113 -5.91 -5.85 19.14
N LEU A 114 -5.39 -4.65 19.47
CA LEU A 114 -6.19 -3.41 19.43
C LEU A 114 -6.56 -3.01 18.01
N PHE A 115 -5.65 -3.19 17.06
CA PHE A 115 -5.94 -2.95 15.64
C PHE A 115 -7.04 -3.87 15.12
N ILE A 116 -7.00 -5.17 15.45
CA ILE A 116 -8.04 -6.14 15.09
C ILE A 116 -9.38 -5.78 15.74
N GLN A 117 -9.39 -5.42 17.04
CA GLN A 117 -10.63 -5.01 17.72
C GLN A 117 -11.25 -3.76 17.08
N ALA A 118 -10.42 -2.76 16.75
CA ALA A 118 -10.88 -1.55 16.09
C ALA A 118 -11.45 -1.86 14.69
N GLY A 119 -10.79 -2.72 13.92
CA GLY A 119 -11.26 -3.19 12.63
C GLY A 119 -12.60 -3.92 12.73
N ASN A 120 -12.74 -4.85 13.66
CA ASN A 120 -13.99 -5.56 13.89
C ASN A 120 -15.15 -4.62 14.28
N ARG A 121 -14.88 -3.62 15.13
CA ARG A 121 -15.87 -2.61 15.47
C ARG A 121 -16.26 -1.75 14.27
N TYR A 122 -15.28 -1.33 13.48
CA TYR A 122 -15.51 -0.55 12.27
C TYR A 122 -16.44 -1.30 11.30
N TRP A 123 -16.12 -2.55 10.98
CA TRP A 123 -16.92 -3.34 10.05
C TRP A 123 -18.34 -3.61 10.54
N LYS A 124 -18.53 -3.89 11.85
CA LYS A 124 -19.86 -4.05 12.44
C LYS A 124 -20.71 -2.78 12.32
N THR A 125 -20.09 -1.62 12.58
CA THR A 125 -20.77 -0.32 12.44
C THR A 125 -21.12 -0.04 10.99
N TYR A 126 -20.16 -0.23 10.10
CA TYR A 126 -20.32 0.00 8.66
C TYR A 126 -21.38 -0.92 8.05
N GLY A 127 -21.40 -2.20 8.42
CA GLY A 127 -22.45 -3.14 8.00
C GLY A 127 -23.84 -2.66 8.44
N LYS A 128 -23.97 -2.31 9.73
CA LYS A 128 -25.24 -1.81 10.27
C LYS A 128 -25.74 -0.53 9.55
N GLU A 129 -24.87 0.41 9.26
CA GLU A 129 -25.19 1.63 8.51
C GLU A 129 -25.64 1.35 7.08
N ASN A 130 -25.21 0.23 6.49
CA ASN A 130 -25.58 -0.21 5.17
C ASN A 130 -26.69 -1.31 5.17
N GLY A 131 -27.37 -1.51 6.30
CA GLY A 131 -28.49 -2.45 6.41
C GLY A 131 -28.07 -3.93 6.45
N VAL A 132 -26.78 -4.23 6.67
CA VAL A 132 -26.23 -5.60 6.76
C VAL A 132 -25.98 -5.94 8.23
N SER A 133 -26.61 -7.01 8.70
CA SER A 133 -26.41 -7.50 10.06
C SER A 133 -25.06 -8.19 10.23
N TYR A 134 -24.58 -8.29 11.48
CA TYR A 134 -23.35 -9.02 11.76
C TYR A 134 -23.45 -10.52 11.39
N GLU A 135 -24.62 -11.10 11.55
CA GLU A 135 -24.86 -12.50 11.18
C GLU A 135 -24.78 -12.70 9.66
N GLU A 136 -25.33 -11.77 8.88
CA GLU A 136 -25.20 -11.79 7.41
C GLU A 136 -23.74 -11.60 6.98
N MET A 137 -22.99 -10.70 7.62
CA MET A 137 -21.55 -10.50 7.34
C MET A 137 -20.72 -11.75 7.63
N CYS A 138 -21.15 -12.62 8.55
CA CYS A 138 -20.48 -13.87 8.88
C CYS A 138 -20.86 -15.04 7.97
N ARG A 139 -21.87 -14.89 7.13
CA ARG A 139 -22.25 -15.93 6.16
C ARG A 139 -21.30 -15.87 4.97
N MET A 140 -20.85 -17.05 4.55
CA MET A 140 -20.00 -17.20 3.35
C MET A 140 -20.82 -17.33 2.06
N ASP A 141 -22.14 -17.20 2.13
CA ASP A 141 -23.06 -17.20 0.98
C ASP A 141 -22.93 -15.86 0.23
N ILE A 142 -21.99 -15.80 -0.67
CA ILE A 142 -21.80 -14.66 -1.58
C ILE A 142 -22.65 -14.78 -2.85
N GLU A 143 -23.09 -15.98 -3.16
CA GLU A 143 -24.06 -16.23 -4.24
C GLU A 143 -25.44 -16.25 -3.60
N GLY A 144 -26.24 -15.21 -3.84
CA GLY A 144 -27.62 -15.17 -3.40
C GLY A 144 -28.44 -16.36 -3.93
N PRO A 145 -29.70 -16.55 -3.46
CA PRO A 145 -30.54 -17.63 -3.91
C PRO A 145 -30.81 -17.56 -5.41
#